data_66b707d930e761e717e152a8a59122d4
#
_entry.id   66b707d930e761e717e152a8a59122d4
#
_cell.length_a   1.000
_cell.length_b   1.000
_cell.length_c   1.000
_cell.angle_alpha   90.00
_cell.angle_beta   90.00
_cell.angle_gamma   90.00
#
_symmetry.space_group_name_H-M   'P 1'
#
loop_
_entity.id
_entity.type
_entity.pdbx_description
1 polymer ?
#
loop_
_entity_poly.entity_id
_entity_poly.type
_entity_poly.pdbx_seq_one_letter_code
_entity_poly.pdbx_strand_id
1 'polypeptide(L)'
;TKILKILKMTTNKKALIIGSGFGGIASALRLKKIGFEVTLVERLDMLGGRARVFQKGGYRHDAGPTVITAPFLFEELFELYNKNLKDHLNFVPLDPWYRFYFHNGKTFDYRPSIDDTNKEIEKFDARDVQGYRDLLETSKDIFKIGFEKLSDQPFSSFWEMAKQVPSL
;
A
#
# COMPACT_ATOMS: atom_id res chain seq x y z
N THR A 1 16.44 -6.43 -1.68
CA THR A 1 17.89 -6.40 -1.36
C THR A 1 18.80 -6.45 -2.59
N LYS A 2 18.29 -6.70 -3.80
CA LYS A 2 19.10 -6.75 -5.04
C LYS A 2 19.38 -5.38 -5.70
N ILE A 3 18.57 -4.37 -5.43
CA ILE A 3 18.71 -3.03 -6.08
C ILE A 3 19.83 -2.20 -5.47
N LEU A 4 20.20 -2.43 -4.23
CA LEU A 4 21.24 -1.66 -3.52
C LEU A 4 22.69 -1.97 -3.93
N LYS A 5 22.92 -2.95 -4.81
CA LYS A 5 24.28 -3.39 -5.17
C LYS A 5 24.89 -2.70 -6.40
N ILE A 6 24.16 -1.82 -7.07
CA ILE A 6 24.57 -1.35 -8.42
C ILE A 6 25.10 0.06 -8.50
N LEU A 7 24.99 0.97 -7.54
CA LEU A 7 25.40 2.35 -7.79
C LEU A 7 26.07 3.06 -6.61
N LYS A 8 27.36 2.76 -6.39
CA LYS A 8 28.33 3.77 -5.98
C LYS A 8 28.83 4.50 -7.24
N MET A 9 27.96 5.25 -7.87
CA MET A 9 28.38 6.24 -8.86
C MET A 9 27.99 7.60 -8.30
N THR A 10 28.99 8.41 -7.98
CA THR A 10 28.84 9.86 -7.81
C THR A 10 28.40 10.44 -9.15
N THR A 11 27.11 10.41 -9.40
CA THR A 11 26.52 11.00 -10.59
C THR A 11 25.92 12.33 -10.21
N ASN A 12 26.39 13.40 -10.79
CA ASN A 12 25.75 14.74 -10.79
C ASN A 12 24.41 14.71 -11.56
N LYS A 13 23.63 13.63 -11.41
CA LYS A 13 22.36 13.44 -12.10
C LYS A 13 21.27 14.19 -11.36
N LYS A 14 20.47 14.93 -12.13
CA LYS A 14 19.31 15.65 -11.64
C LYS A 14 18.04 14.90 -11.99
N ALA A 15 17.07 14.91 -11.08
CA ALA A 15 15.75 14.37 -11.32
C ALA A 15 14.69 15.41 -10.94
N LEU A 16 13.76 15.65 -11.86
CA LEU A 16 12.58 16.46 -11.62
C LEU A 16 11.38 15.53 -11.49
N ILE A 17 10.68 15.59 -10.35
CA ILE A 17 9.49 14.82 -10.09
C ILE A 17 8.30 15.76 -10.04
N ILE A 18 7.28 15.45 -10.83
CA ILE A 18 6.07 16.26 -10.93
C ILE A 18 4.95 15.53 -10.16
N GLY A 19 4.48 16.17 -9.09
CA GLY A 19 3.44 15.68 -8.21
C GLY A 19 3.97 15.01 -6.94
N SER A 20 3.37 15.36 -5.81
CA SER A 20 3.75 14.93 -4.46
C SER A 20 2.77 13.91 -3.85
N GLY A 21 2.11 13.09 -4.67
CA GLY A 21 1.39 11.91 -4.19
C GLY A 21 2.37 10.85 -3.67
N PHE A 22 1.88 9.74 -3.11
CA PHE A 22 2.74 8.67 -2.57
C PHE A 22 3.81 8.20 -3.56
N GLY A 23 3.44 7.98 -4.82
CA GLY A 23 4.39 7.57 -5.85
C GLY A 23 5.50 8.59 -6.10
N GLY A 24 5.15 9.88 -6.16
CA GLY A 24 6.13 10.96 -6.34
C GLY A 24 7.08 11.09 -5.15
N ILE A 25 6.56 11.05 -3.94
CA ILE A 25 7.36 11.09 -2.71
C ILE A 25 8.28 9.86 -2.62
N ALA A 26 7.76 8.66 -2.85
CA ALA A 26 8.54 7.44 -2.81
C ALA A 26 9.66 7.43 -3.86
N SER A 27 9.37 7.89 -5.09
CA SER A 27 10.35 8.04 -6.15
C SER A 27 11.44 9.08 -5.79
N ALA A 28 11.03 10.21 -5.21
CA ALA A 28 11.96 11.24 -4.76
C ALA A 28 12.94 10.71 -3.71
N LEU A 29 12.43 9.99 -2.72
CA LEU A 29 13.24 9.40 -1.66
C LEU A 29 14.21 8.36 -2.23
N ARG A 30 13.74 7.43 -3.07
CA ARG A 30 14.60 6.40 -3.66
C ARG A 30 15.69 6.99 -4.57
N LEU A 31 15.34 7.95 -5.44
CA LEU A 31 16.30 8.61 -6.30
C LEU A 31 17.35 9.40 -5.49
N LYS A 32 16.92 10.12 -4.47
CA LYS A 32 17.84 10.82 -3.57
C LYS A 32 18.80 9.87 -2.87
N LYS A 33 18.29 8.70 -2.41
CA LYS A 33 19.13 7.69 -1.75
C LYS A 33 20.22 7.13 -2.63
N ILE A 34 19.99 7.03 -3.93
CA ILE A 34 20.98 6.55 -4.91
C ILE A 34 21.83 7.69 -5.53
N GLY A 35 21.73 8.91 -4.99
CA GLY A 35 22.66 10.00 -5.29
C GLY A 35 22.19 11.04 -6.30
N PHE A 36 20.91 11.03 -6.69
CA PHE A 36 20.38 12.10 -7.54
C PHE A 36 20.15 13.39 -6.73
N GLU A 37 20.38 14.52 -7.37
CA GLU A 37 19.82 15.81 -6.94
C GLU A 37 18.37 15.84 -7.36
N VAL A 38 17.44 15.82 -6.39
CA VAL A 38 16.01 15.66 -6.66
C VAL A 38 15.29 16.98 -6.41
N THR A 39 14.53 17.42 -7.40
CA THR A 39 13.55 18.50 -7.28
C THR A 39 12.15 17.88 -7.40
N LEU A 40 11.30 18.09 -6.40
CA LEU A 40 9.89 17.70 -6.43
C LEU A 40 9.05 18.95 -6.55
N VAL A 41 8.16 19.00 -7.55
CA VAL A 41 7.23 20.10 -7.78
C VAL A 41 5.79 19.62 -7.58
N GLU A 42 5.01 20.46 -6.92
CA GLU A 42 3.58 20.21 -6.66
C GLU A 42 2.78 21.43 -7.11
N ARG A 43 1.65 21.17 -7.76
CA ARG A 43 0.76 22.25 -8.23
C ARG A 43 -0.09 22.84 -7.12
N LEU A 44 -0.43 22.00 -6.12
CA LEU A 44 -1.27 22.40 -5.00
C LEU A 44 -0.40 22.99 -3.88
N ASP A 45 -1.04 23.71 -3.00
CA ASP A 45 -0.44 24.27 -1.79
C ASP A 45 -0.14 23.24 -0.70
N MET A 46 -0.52 21.98 -0.95
CA MET A 46 -0.44 20.88 0.01
C MET A 46 0.08 19.62 -0.65
N LEU A 47 0.98 18.91 0.03
CA LEU A 47 1.51 17.62 -0.40
C LEU A 47 0.51 16.48 -0.18
N GLY A 48 0.79 15.30 -0.77
CA GLY A 48 0.06 14.06 -0.50
C GLY A 48 -0.88 13.61 -1.61
N GLY A 49 -1.16 14.46 -2.61
CA GLY A 49 -2.01 14.09 -3.73
C GLY A 49 -3.42 13.68 -3.29
N ARG A 50 -3.84 12.44 -3.59
CA ARG A 50 -5.13 11.90 -3.15
C ARG A 50 -5.23 11.59 -1.66
N ALA A 51 -4.09 11.51 -0.98
CA ALA A 51 -4.03 11.28 0.48
C ALA A 51 -3.78 12.59 1.25
N ARG A 52 -3.94 13.75 0.61
CA ARG A 52 -3.81 15.03 1.31
C ARG A 52 -4.96 15.23 2.31
N VAL A 53 -4.70 16.07 3.28
CA VAL A 53 -5.70 16.54 4.25
C VAL A 53 -6.05 17.98 3.91
N PHE A 54 -7.31 18.34 3.92
CA PHE A 54 -7.73 19.74 3.73
C PHE A 54 -8.61 20.22 4.89
N GLN A 55 -8.63 21.53 5.11
CA GLN A 55 -9.43 22.15 6.15
C GLN A 55 -10.53 23.01 5.52
N LYS A 56 -11.75 22.88 6.01
CA LYS A 56 -12.90 23.69 5.59
C LYS A 56 -13.84 23.91 6.75
N GLY A 57 -14.24 25.16 6.98
CA GLY A 57 -15.19 25.50 8.03
C GLY A 57 -14.75 25.13 9.45
N GLY A 58 -13.43 25.11 9.73
CA GLY A 58 -12.87 24.69 11.02
C GLY A 58 -12.71 23.17 11.17
N TYR A 59 -13.13 22.39 10.19
CA TYR A 59 -13.01 20.93 10.20
C TYR A 59 -11.82 20.47 9.34
N ARG A 60 -11.21 19.37 9.77
CA ARG A 60 -10.14 18.69 9.05
C ARG A 60 -10.72 17.47 8.33
N HIS A 61 -10.43 17.33 7.04
CA HIS A 61 -10.95 16.27 6.19
C HIS A 61 -9.82 15.55 5.48
N ASP A 62 -9.81 14.23 5.55
CA ASP A 62 -8.96 13.39 4.75
C ASP A 62 -9.55 13.27 3.33
N ALA A 63 -8.73 13.54 2.31
CA ALA A 63 -9.20 13.55 0.92
C ALA A 63 -9.30 12.15 0.29
N GLY A 64 -8.76 11.14 0.95
CA GLY A 64 -8.64 9.81 0.37
C GLY A 64 -8.53 8.70 1.41
N PRO A 65 -7.67 7.72 1.17
CA PRO A 65 -7.59 6.53 2.01
C PRO A 65 -7.18 6.87 3.44
N THR A 66 -7.98 6.43 4.39
CA THR A 66 -7.72 6.54 5.83
C THR A 66 -7.20 5.21 6.40
N VAL A 67 -7.37 4.11 5.66
CA VAL A 67 -6.91 2.78 6.04
C VAL A 67 -5.64 2.45 5.27
N ILE A 68 -4.58 2.14 6.00
CA ILE A 68 -3.30 1.72 5.44
C ILE A 68 -3.24 0.19 5.42
N THR A 69 -3.28 -0.39 4.23
CA THR A 69 -3.30 -1.85 4.03
C THR A 69 -1.91 -2.47 3.89
N ALA A 70 -0.88 -1.67 3.63
CA ALA A 70 0.49 -2.12 3.44
C ALA A 70 1.49 -1.23 4.23
N PRO A 71 1.46 -1.26 5.58
CA PRO A 71 2.31 -0.41 6.42
C PRO A 71 3.81 -0.66 6.20
N PHE A 72 4.20 -1.88 5.85
CA PHE A 72 5.60 -2.25 5.57
C PHE A 72 6.23 -1.45 4.41
N LEU A 73 5.44 -0.93 3.46
CA LEU A 73 5.96 -0.05 2.40
C LEU A 73 6.41 1.31 2.94
N PHE A 74 5.80 1.79 4.01
CA PHE A 74 6.26 2.99 4.71
C PHE A 74 7.52 2.67 5.52
N GLU A 75 7.55 1.53 6.23
CA GLU A 75 8.72 1.08 6.97
C GLU A 75 9.95 1.04 6.08
N GLU A 76 9.86 0.44 4.89
CA GLU A 76 10.93 0.40 3.89
C GLU A 76 11.46 1.80 3.54
N LEU A 77 10.58 2.79 3.33
CA LEU A 77 11.00 4.15 2.99
C LEU A 77 11.75 4.85 4.14
N PHE A 78 11.34 4.62 5.39
CA PHE A 78 12.04 5.15 6.56
C PHE A 78 13.40 4.46 6.78
N GLU A 79 13.47 3.15 6.60
CA GLU A 79 14.69 2.35 6.70
C GLU A 79 15.75 2.75 5.67
N LEU A 80 15.35 3.20 4.47
CA LEU A 80 16.27 3.75 3.48
C LEU A 80 17.16 4.88 4.06
N TYR A 81 16.66 5.60 5.05
CA TYR A 81 17.33 6.72 5.70
C TYR A 81 17.73 6.42 7.14
N ASN A 82 17.80 5.15 7.53
CA ASN A 82 18.09 4.69 8.88
C ASN A 82 17.19 5.34 9.94
N LYS A 83 15.93 5.52 9.61
CA LYS A 83 14.90 6.06 10.51
C LYS A 83 13.91 4.97 10.89
N ASN A 84 13.40 5.06 12.11
CA ASN A 84 12.33 4.18 12.56
C ASN A 84 10.98 4.87 12.25
N LEU A 85 10.09 4.18 11.55
CA LEU A 85 8.75 4.66 11.24
C LEU A 85 7.98 5.08 12.51
N LYS A 86 8.09 4.29 13.58
CA LYS A 86 7.35 4.50 14.84
C LYS A 86 7.69 5.81 15.55
N ASP A 87 8.86 6.39 15.27
CA ASP A 87 9.26 7.69 15.82
C ASP A 87 8.52 8.87 15.14
N HIS A 88 7.85 8.60 14.02
CA HIS A 88 7.22 9.60 13.16
C HIS A 88 5.73 9.38 12.93
N LEU A 89 5.30 8.12 12.85
CA LEU A 89 3.92 7.73 12.54
C LEU A 89 3.45 6.66 13.54
N ASN A 90 2.24 6.85 14.05
CA ASN A 90 1.57 5.87 14.89
C ASN A 90 0.40 5.26 14.11
N PHE A 91 0.55 4.01 13.67
CA PHE A 91 -0.54 3.25 13.08
C PHE A 91 -1.37 2.58 14.17
N VAL A 92 -2.67 2.83 14.13
CA VAL A 92 -3.62 2.22 15.07
C VAL A 92 -4.29 1.05 14.37
N PRO A 93 -4.15 -0.19 14.88
CA PRO A 93 -4.87 -1.33 14.35
C PRO A 93 -6.38 -1.11 14.45
N LEU A 94 -7.12 -1.48 13.40
CA LEU A 94 -8.56 -1.41 13.37
C LEU A 94 -9.18 -2.78 13.69
N ASP A 95 -10.22 -2.79 14.52
CA ASP A 95 -11.08 -3.93 14.75
C ASP A 95 -12.53 -3.43 14.98
N PRO A 96 -13.46 -3.75 14.09
CA PRO A 96 -13.26 -4.45 12.81
C PRO A 96 -12.49 -3.58 11.78
N TRP A 97 -11.92 -4.22 10.78
CA TRP A 97 -11.38 -3.51 9.62
C TRP A 97 -12.47 -2.79 8.85
N TYR A 98 -13.61 -3.51 8.63
CA TYR A 98 -14.80 -2.98 7.97
C TYR A 98 -16.05 -3.52 8.63
N ARG A 99 -17.09 -2.68 8.75
CA ARG A 99 -18.44 -3.08 9.11
C ARG A 99 -19.38 -2.82 7.95
N PHE A 100 -20.03 -3.87 7.50
CA PHE A 100 -21.04 -3.80 6.45
C PHE A 100 -22.42 -3.74 7.09
N TYR A 101 -23.26 -2.84 6.59
CA TYR A 101 -24.66 -2.69 6.97
C TYR A 101 -25.53 -3.12 5.82
N PHE A 102 -26.38 -4.12 6.03
CA PHE A 102 -27.30 -4.61 5.02
C PHE A 102 -28.68 -3.96 5.17
N HIS A 103 -29.44 -3.89 4.06
CA HIS A 103 -30.79 -3.30 4.03
C HIS A 103 -31.80 -3.99 4.96
N ASN A 104 -31.56 -5.23 5.35
CA ASN A 104 -32.38 -6.00 6.28
C ASN A 104 -31.99 -5.80 7.76
N GLY A 105 -31.14 -4.83 8.07
CA GLY A 105 -30.67 -4.52 9.41
C GLY A 105 -29.55 -5.42 9.94
N LYS A 106 -29.15 -6.46 9.20
CA LYS A 106 -28.00 -7.28 9.59
C LYS A 106 -26.70 -6.51 9.39
N THR A 107 -25.68 -6.87 10.17
CA THR A 107 -24.33 -6.37 10.03
C THR A 107 -23.35 -7.53 9.85
N PHE A 108 -22.23 -7.25 9.17
CA PHE A 108 -21.09 -8.17 9.06
C PHE A 108 -19.82 -7.40 9.38
N ASP A 109 -19.06 -7.88 10.35
CA ASP A 109 -17.76 -7.34 10.73
C ASP A 109 -16.64 -8.14 10.10
N TYR A 110 -15.88 -7.52 9.21
CA TYR A 110 -14.65 -8.10 8.72
C TYR A 110 -13.51 -7.76 9.67
N ARG A 111 -12.95 -8.79 10.31
CA ARG A 111 -12.04 -8.65 11.45
C ARG A 111 -10.62 -9.16 11.16
N PRO A 112 -9.61 -8.69 11.92
CA PRO A 112 -8.24 -9.21 11.84
C PRO A 112 -8.12 -10.70 12.14
N SER A 113 -8.91 -11.20 13.07
CA SER A 113 -8.94 -12.61 13.43
C SER A 113 -9.77 -13.41 12.43
N ILE A 114 -9.17 -14.46 11.85
CA ILE A 114 -9.88 -15.41 10.95
C ILE A 114 -11.02 -16.09 11.70
N ASP A 115 -10.81 -16.49 12.94
CA ASP A 115 -11.84 -17.18 13.73
C ASP A 115 -13.02 -16.26 14.07
N ASP A 116 -12.76 -14.97 14.33
CA ASP A 116 -13.84 -14.02 14.57
C ASP A 116 -14.59 -13.67 13.28
N THR A 117 -13.89 -13.59 12.15
CA THR A 117 -14.55 -13.45 10.84
C THR A 117 -15.37 -14.70 10.49
N ASN A 118 -14.90 -15.91 10.80
CA ASN A 118 -15.67 -17.13 10.62
C ASN A 118 -16.99 -17.10 11.43
N LYS A 119 -16.96 -16.63 12.68
CA LYS A 119 -18.19 -16.45 13.48
C LYS A 119 -19.17 -15.44 12.86
N GLU A 120 -18.65 -14.40 12.20
CA GLU A 120 -19.50 -13.47 11.48
C GLU A 120 -20.15 -14.11 10.25
N ILE A 121 -19.40 -14.94 9.50
CA ILE A 121 -19.90 -15.71 8.35
C ILE A 121 -20.98 -16.69 8.81
N GLU A 122 -20.77 -17.41 9.90
CA GLU A 122 -21.74 -18.37 10.47
C GLU A 122 -23.12 -17.76 10.76
N LYS A 123 -23.19 -16.45 11.06
CA LYS A 123 -24.47 -15.74 11.26
C LYS A 123 -25.30 -15.65 9.97
N PHE A 124 -24.69 -15.80 8.80
CA PHE A 124 -25.33 -15.78 7.50
C PHE A 124 -25.53 -17.20 6.96
N ASP A 125 -24.44 -17.95 6.82
CA ASP A 125 -24.47 -19.36 6.43
C ASP A 125 -23.18 -20.05 6.90
N ALA A 126 -23.30 -21.03 7.79
CA ALA A 126 -22.15 -21.79 8.30
C ALA A 126 -21.42 -22.60 7.22
N ARG A 127 -22.08 -22.90 6.08
CA ARG A 127 -21.47 -23.62 4.96
C ARG A 127 -20.40 -22.78 4.24
N ASP A 128 -20.49 -21.45 4.33
CA ASP A 128 -19.57 -20.53 3.67
C ASP A 128 -18.23 -20.38 4.39
N VAL A 129 -18.11 -20.85 5.63
CA VAL A 129 -16.86 -20.78 6.40
C VAL A 129 -15.70 -21.47 5.69
N GLN A 130 -15.95 -22.66 5.11
CA GLN A 130 -14.90 -23.38 4.38
C GLN A 130 -14.52 -22.63 3.11
N GLY A 131 -15.50 -22.11 2.36
CA GLY A 131 -15.23 -21.28 1.17
C GLY A 131 -14.40 -20.04 1.46
N TYR A 132 -14.62 -19.41 2.61
CA TYR A 132 -13.79 -18.28 3.03
C TYR A 132 -12.34 -18.70 3.33
N ARG A 133 -12.12 -19.85 3.98
CA ARG A 133 -10.76 -20.38 4.22
C ARG A 133 -10.02 -20.69 2.91
N ASP A 134 -10.72 -21.33 1.97
CA ASP A 134 -10.17 -21.64 0.65
C ASP A 134 -9.83 -20.35 -0.13
N LEU A 135 -10.67 -19.32 -0.02
CA LEU A 135 -10.40 -18.00 -0.57
C LEU A 135 -9.14 -17.37 0.03
N LEU A 136 -8.94 -17.47 1.35
CA LEU A 136 -7.73 -16.94 2.00
C LEU A 136 -6.47 -17.64 1.52
N GLU A 137 -6.48 -18.97 1.38
CA GLU A 137 -5.31 -19.72 0.87
C GLU A 137 -4.99 -19.32 -0.58
N THR A 138 -6.00 -19.27 -1.45
CA THR A 138 -5.83 -18.80 -2.83
C THR A 138 -5.30 -17.37 -2.88
N SER A 139 -5.83 -16.49 -2.01
CA SER A 139 -5.40 -15.08 -1.92
C SER A 139 -3.94 -14.94 -1.48
N LYS A 140 -3.44 -15.80 -0.60
CA LYS A 140 -2.02 -15.81 -0.21
C LYS A 140 -1.11 -16.09 -1.40
N ASP A 141 -1.46 -17.05 -2.24
CA ASP A 141 -0.67 -17.39 -3.43
C ASP A 141 -0.69 -16.25 -4.46
N ILE A 142 -1.88 -15.67 -4.68
CA ILE A 142 -2.01 -14.50 -5.55
C ILE A 142 -1.20 -13.31 -5.02
N PHE A 143 -1.24 -13.04 -3.71
CA PHE A 143 -0.46 -11.97 -3.08
C PHE A 143 1.04 -12.19 -3.27
N LYS A 144 1.53 -13.41 -3.02
CA LYS A 144 2.93 -13.77 -3.15
C LYS A 144 3.46 -13.58 -4.58
N ILE A 145 2.65 -13.88 -5.58
CA ILE A 145 3.03 -13.70 -6.97
C ILE A 145 2.78 -12.27 -7.43
N GLY A 146 1.55 -11.79 -7.28
CA GLY A 146 1.12 -10.52 -7.83
C GLY A 146 1.72 -9.32 -7.09
N PHE A 147 1.78 -9.37 -5.77
CA PHE A 147 2.26 -8.25 -4.97
C PHE A 147 3.77 -8.33 -4.71
N GLU A 148 4.27 -9.45 -4.20
CA GLU A 148 5.69 -9.54 -3.81
C GLU A 148 6.66 -9.67 -4.98
N LYS A 149 6.23 -10.29 -6.09
CA LYS A 149 7.12 -10.54 -7.24
C LYS A 149 6.87 -9.62 -8.42
N LEU A 150 5.63 -9.23 -8.68
CA LEU A 150 5.26 -8.53 -9.91
C LEU A 150 4.90 -7.07 -9.72
N SER A 151 4.60 -6.59 -8.51
CA SER A 151 4.10 -5.23 -8.29
C SER A 151 5.13 -4.12 -8.60
N ASP A 152 6.42 -4.43 -8.56
CA ASP A 152 7.51 -3.51 -8.87
C ASP A 152 8.11 -3.72 -10.28
N GLN A 153 7.56 -4.65 -11.06
CA GLN A 153 8.05 -4.98 -12.40
C GLN A 153 7.38 -4.12 -13.47
N PRO A 154 8.14 -3.44 -14.35
CA PRO A 154 7.57 -2.75 -15.49
C PRO A 154 7.13 -3.77 -16.54
N PHE A 155 5.88 -3.74 -16.95
CA PHE A 155 5.38 -4.50 -18.09
C PHE A 155 5.45 -3.61 -19.34
N SER A 156 6.63 -3.52 -19.94
CA SER A 156 6.85 -2.66 -21.11
C SER A 156 6.32 -3.28 -22.41
N SER A 157 6.07 -4.59 -22.43
CA SER A 157 5.48 -5.28 -23.57
C SER A 157 4.62 -6.48 -23.15
N PHE A 158 3.70 -6.87 -24.02
CA PHE A 158 2.88 -8.07 -23.82
C PHE A 158 3.74 -9.34 -23.62
N TRP A 159 4.84 -9.45 -24.36
CA TRP A 159 5.73 -10.62 -24.27
C TRP A 159 6.50 -10.66 -22.95
N GLU A 160 6.87 -9.52 -22.39
CA GLU A 160 7.49 -9.47 -21.06
C GLU A 160 6.49 -9.88 -19.99
N MET A 161 5.26 -9.40 -20.08
CA MET A 161 4.18 -9.83 -19.19
C MET A 161 3.93 -11.33 -19.30
N ALA A 162 3.77 -11.86 -20.51
CA ALA A 162 3.51 -13.29 -20.75
C ALA A 162 4.63 -14.21 -20.25
N LYS A 163 5.89 -13.75 -20.26
CA LYS A 163 7.03 -14.51 -19.70
C LYS A 163 7.04 -14.51 -18.18
N GLN A 164 6.50 -13.50 -17.54
CA GLN A 164 6.52 -13.36 -16.08
C GLN A 164 5.30 -13.99 -15.40
N VAL A 165 4.27 -14.32 -16.17
CA VAL A 165 3.03 -14.95 -15.71
C VAL A 165 2.81 -16.34 -16.32
N PRO A 166 3.81 -17.27 -16.25
CA PRO A 166 3.68 -18.58 -16.86
C PRO A 166 2.81 -19.56 -16.09
N SER A 167 2.21 -19.15 -14.99
CA SER A 167 1.55 -20.06 -14.04
C SER A 167 0.22 -19.52 -13.49
N LEU A 168 -0.45 -18.69 -14.26
CA LEU A 168 -1.85 -18.37 -14.01
C LEU A 168 -2.77 -19.32 -14.75
#